data_369fb1fe926e200a06a883b2f059ee58
#
_entry.id   369fb1fe926e200a06a883b2f059ee58
#
_cell.length_a   1.000
_cell.length_b   1.000
_cell.length_c   1.000
_cell.angle_alpha   90.00
_cell.angle_beta   90.00
_cell.angle_gamma   90.00
#
_symmetry.space_group_name_H-M   'P 1'
#
loop_
_entity.id
_entity.type
_entity.pdbx_description
1 polymer ?
#
loop_
_entity_poly.entity_id
_entity_poly.type
_entity_poly.pdbx_seq_one_letter_code
_entity_poly.pdbx_strand_id
1 'polypeptide(L)'
;MPTSAQFKLGDAVAVLTRTPAVLDSLLRGLPDIWVRGSEGRSKDGKDTWSAFDIVGHLIHGERTDWMPRARIILENGEARPFDPFDRLAQFQESQGRSLEQLLEEFAQLRRGNLAALQALNLQPETLTRRGKHPALGVVTLSQLLATWTLHDLTHLHQLSRVMAHQYRDAVGPWSAYLGVLKCTGHSS
;
A
#
# COMPACT_ATOMS: atom_id res chain seq x y z
N MET A 1 25.51 1.98 -15.24
CA MET A 1 24.26 1.68 -14.51
C MET A 1 23.43 2.95 -14.47
N PRO A 2 22.18 2.96 -14.92
CA PRO A 2 21.35 4.13 -14.70
C PRO A 2 21.24 4.37 -13.20
N THR A 3 21.57 5.58 -12.75
CA THR A 3 21.41 5.98 -11.35
C THR A 3 19.92 6.04 -11.05
N SER A 4 19.48 5.43 -9.94
CA SER A 4 18.11 5.61 -9.46
C SER A 4 17.84 7.11 -9.23
N ALA A 5 16.64 7.56 -9.56
CA ALA A 5 16.26 8.96 -9.34
C ALA A 5 16.35 9.32 -7.87
N GLN A 6 16.88 10.51 -7.57
CA GLN A 6 16.82 11.06 -6.22
C GLN A 6 15.35 11.31 -5.84
N PHE A 7 15.00 11.02 -4.59
CA PHE A 7 13.64 11.25 -4.08
C PHE A 7 13.24 12.73 -4.18
N LYS A 8 12.06 12.96 -4.76
CA LYS A 8 11.40 14.27 -4.81
C LYS A 8 9.98 14.13 -4.28
N LEU A 9 9.65 14.91 -3.26
CA LEU A 9 8.33 14.87 -2.62
C LEU A 9 7.18 15.10 -3.63
N GLY A 10 7.35 16.06 -4.55
CA GLY A 10 6.34 16.33 -5.58
C GLY A 10 6.04 15.14 -6.48
N ASP A 11 7.06 14.37 -6.86
CA ASP A 11 6.90 13.17 -7.71
C ASP A 11 6.16 12.06 -6.92
N ALA A 12 6.49 11.89 -5.64
CA ALA A 12 5.80 10.96 -4.75
C ALA A 12 4.31 11.32 -4.60
N VAL A 13 4.00 12.57 -4.29
CA VAL A 13 2.62 13.08 -4.17
C VAL A 13 1.84 12.89 -5.47
N ALA A 14 2.49 13.08 -6.62
CA ALA A 14 1.85 12.89 -7.92
C ALA A 14 1.37 11.44 -8.14
N VAL A 15 2.10 10.43 -7.67
CA VAL A 15 1.67 9.02 -7.71
C VAL A 15 0.59 8.76 -6.67
N LEU A 16 0.84 9.11 -5.41
CA LEU A 16 -0.06 8.87 -4.27
C LEU A 16 -1.47 9.45 -4.49
N THR A 17 -1.56 10.60 -5.16
CA THR A 17 -2.85 11.24 -5.48
C THR A 17 -3.68 10.40 -6.46
N ARG A 18 -3.05 9.58 -7.29
CA ARG A 18 -3.73 8.79 -8.34
C ARG A 18 -4.22 7.43 -7.86
N THR A 19 -3.59 6.86 -6.84
CA THR A 19 -3.91 5.51 -6.35
C THR A 19 -5.40 5.30 -6.05
N PRO A 20 -6.12 6.23 -5.37
CA PRO A 20 -7.55 6.02 -5.11
C PRO A 20 -8.39 5.89 -6.38
N ALA A 21 -8.14 6.73 -7.38
CA ALA A 21 -8.87 6.67 -8.65
C ALA A 21 -8.56 5.39 -9.44
N VAL A 22 -7.32 4.88 -9.36
CA VAL A 22 -6.93 3.61 -10.00
C VAL A 22 -7.69 2.45 -9.35
N LEU A 23 -7.72 2.39 -8.02
CA LEU A 23 -8.44 1.33 -7.28
C LEU A 23 -9.95 1.40 -7.55
N ASP A 24 -10.52 2.58 -7.51
CA ASP A 24 -11.94 2.79 -7.78
C ASP A 24 -12.33 2.34 -9.20
N SER A 25 -11.59 2.80 -10.21
CA SER A 25 -11.85 2.45 -11.62
C SER A 25 -11.63 0.97 -11.92
N LEU A 26 -10.72 0.32 -11.20
CA LEU A 26 -10.43 -1.10 -11.41
C LEU A 26 -11.41 -2.01 -10.70
N LEU A 27 -11.91 -1.65 -9.51
CA LEU A 27 -12.61 -2.58 -8.63
C LEU A 27 -14.10 -2.31 -8.48
N ARG A 28 -14.55 -1.05 -8.57
CA ARG A 28 -15.96 -0.69 -8.31
C ARG A 28 -16.90 -1.42 -9.25
N GLY A 29 -17.89 -2.10 -8.66
CA GLY A 29 -18.92 -2.80 -9.41
C GLY A 29 -18.49 -4.11 -10.08
N LEU A 30 -17.27 -4.61 -9.80
CA LEU A 30 -16.86 -5.93 -10.29
C LEU A 30 -17.57 -7.06 -9.53
N PRO A 31 -17.81 -8.20 -10.20
CA PRO A 31 -18.29 -9.43 -9.56
C PRO A 31 -17.36 -9.93 -8.47
N ASP A 32 -17.93 -10.65 -7.48
CA ASP A 32 -17.22 -11.17 -6.30
C ASP A 32 -15.96 -12.01 -6.63
N ILE A 33 -15.95 -12.71 -7.74
CA ILE A 33 -14.78 -13.48 -8.17
C ILE A 33 -13.51 -12.60 -8.27
N TRP A 34 -13.64 -11.34 -8.70
CA TRP A 34 -12.53 -10.41 -8.83
C TRP A 34 -12.19 -9.69 -7.51
N VAL A 35 -13.21 -9.52 -6.66
CA VAL A 35 -13.12 -8.74 -5.43
C VAL A 35 -12.73 -9.63 -4.24
N ARG A 36 -13.33 -10.82 -4.13
CA ARG A 36 -13.18 -11.76 -2.99
C ARG A 36 -12.30 -12.96 -3.31
N GLY A 37 -12.00 -13.20 -4.58
CA GLY A 37 -11.09 -14.27 -4.99
C GLY A 37 -9.67 -14.00 -4.49
N SER A 38 -8.96 -15.04 -4.04
CA SER A 38 -7.57 -15.01 -3.59
C SER A 38 -6.71 -16.00 -4.38
N GLU A 39 -5.41 -16.03 -4.11
CA GLU A 39 -4.49 -17.03 -4.69
C GLU A 39 -4.51 -18.36 -3.90
N GLY A 40 -5.45 -18.53 -2.95
CA GLY A 40 -5.57 -19.70 -2.10
C GLY A 40 -4.65 -19.61 -0.88
N ARG A 41 -3.86 -20.66 -0.61
CA ARG A 41 -2.93 -20.65 0.53
C ARG A 41 -1.50 -20.39 0.08
N SER A 42 -0.81 -19.59 0.86
CA SER A 42 0.64 -19.36 0.73
C SER A 42 1.43 -20.62 1.06
N LYS A 43 2.73 -20.62 0.75
CA LYS A 43 3.64 -21.72 1.10
C LYS A 43 3.67 -22.03 2.60
N ASP A 44 3.39 -21.02 3.44
CA ASP A 44 3.33 -21.14 4.90
C ASP A 44 1.93 -21.57 5.40
N GLY A 45 1.02 -21.95 4.50
CA GLY A 45 -0.32 -22.41 4.81
C GLY A 45 -1.32 -21.34 5.22
N LYS A 46 -0.95 -20.06 5.13
CA LYS A 46 -1.85 -18.93 5.41
C LYS A 46 -2.69 -18.60 4.19
N ASP A 47 -3.91 -18.14 4.40
CA ASP A 47 -4.74 -17.62 3.33
C ASP A 47 -4.11 -16.36 2.73
N THR A 48 -4.12 -16.28 1.39
CA THR A 48 -3.64 -15.10 0.68
C THR A 48 -4.75 -14.06 0.58
N TRP A 49 -4.35 -12.80 0.43
CA TRP A 49 -5.29 -11.69 0.40
C TRP A 49 -6.06 -11.63 -0.92
N SER A 50 -7.34 -11.29 -0.81
CA SER A 50 -8.18 -10.87 -1.92
C SER A 50 -7.96 -9.39 -2.26
N ALA A 51 -8.56 -8.92 -3.36
CA ALA A 51 -8.58 -7.50 -3.69
C ALA A 51 -9.22 -6.66 -2.57
N PHE A 52 -10.28 -7.16 -1.94
CA PHE A 52 -10.93 -6.53 -0.79
C PHE A 52 -9.98 -6.37 0.41
N ASP A 53 -9.22 -7.40 0.74
CA ASP A 53 -8.27 -7.38 1.84
C ASP A 53 -7.12 -6.39 1.58
N ILE A 54 -6.67 -6.30 0.32
CA ILE A 54 -5.64 -5.34 -0.09
C ILE A 54 -6.12 -3.90 0.12
N VAL A 55 -7.36 -3.58 -0.23
CA VAL A 55 -7.93 -2.24 0.03
C VAL A 55 -8.02 -1.97 1.54
N GLY A 56 -8.46 -2.95 2.33
CA GLY A 56 -8.46 -2.87 3.79
C GLY A 56 -7.08 -2.60 4.38
N HIS A 57 -6.05 -3.28 3.86
CA HIS A 57 -4.66 -3.07 4.25
C HIS A 57 -4.17 -1.65 3.93
N LEU A 58 -4.48 -1.14 2.76
CA LEU A 58 -4.14 0.23 2.39
C LEU A 58 -4.79 1.27 3.32
N ILE A 59 -6.06 1.06 3.70
CA ILE A 59 -6.77 1.90 4.68
C ILE A 59 -6.03 1.88 6.04
N HIS A 60 -5.69 0.68 6.53
CA HIS A 60 -4.98 0.55 7.80
C HIS A 60 -3.63 1.28 7.77
N GLY A 61 -2.88 1.17 6.65
CA GLY A 61 -1.64 1.92 6.45
C GLY A 61 -1.84 3.45 6.46
N GLU A 62 -2.93 3.95 5.86
CA GLU A 62 -3.26 5.38 5.91
C GLU A 62 -3.51 5.88 7.34
N ARG A 63 -4.10 5.04 8.19
CA ARG A 63 -4.42 5.39 9.57
C ARG A 63 -3.22 5.33 10.50
N THR A 64 -2.34 4.36 10.31
CA THR A 64 -1.35 3.97 11.33
C THR A 64 0.10 4.19 10.93
N ASP A 65 0.42 4.21 9.63
CA ASP A 65 1.81 4.23 9.19
C ASP A 65 2.30 5.62 8.79
N TRP A 66 1.79 6.17 7.70
CA TRP A 66 2.48 7.22 6.97
C TRP A 66 2.59 8.52 7.75
N MET A 67 1.47 9.16 8.02
CA MET A 67 1.46 10.44 8.74
C MET A 67 1.77 10.30 10.23
N PRO A 68 1.30 9.25 10.96
CA PRO A 68 1.74 9.02 12.33
C PRO A 68 3.26 8.88 12.45
N ARG A 69 3.89 8.07 11.61
CA ARG A 69 5.35 7.87 11.62
C ARG A 69 6.12 9.13 11.18
N ALA A 70 5.61 9.88 10.19
CA ALA A 70 6.20 11.16 9.81
C ALA A 70 6.22 12.14 10.98
N ARG A 71 5.13 12.22 11.76
CA ARG A 71 5.06 13.05 12.98
C ARG A 71 6.06 12.58 14.03
N ILE A 72 6.16 11.27 14.29
CA ILE A 72 7.17 10.74 15.22
C ILE A 72 8.59 11.18 14.81
N ILE A 73 8.95 11.09 13.53
CA ILE A 73 10.25 11.57 13.03
C ILE A 73 10.43 13.06 13.31
N LEU A 74 9.40 13.86 13.04
CA LEU A 74 9.49 15.31 13.15
C LEU A 74 9.51 15.80 14.61
N GLU A 75 8.83 15.12 15.51
CA GLU A 75 8.68 15.54 16.90
C GLU A 75 9.71 14.89 17.82
N ASN A 76 9.99 13.59 17.61
CA ASN A 76 10.77 12.78 18.55
C ASN A 76 12.11 12.30 17.98
N GLY A 77 12.29 12.30 16.64
CA GLY A 77 13.49 11.75 16.03
C GLY A 77 13.67 10.26 16.35
N GLU A 78 14.87 9.88 16.74
CA GLU A 78 15.22 8.50 17.12
C GLU A 78 14.86 8.14 18.57
N ALA A 79 14.45 9.12 19.40
CA ALA A 79 14.14 8.90 20.82
C ALA A 79 12.87 8.04 21.02
N ARG A 80 11.91 8.14 20.09
CA ARG A 80 10.70 7.31 20.08
C ARG A 80 10.69 6.41 18.84
N PRO A 81 10.76 5.06 18.99
CA PRO A 81 10.54 4.14 17.90
C PRO A 81 9.09 4.24 17.35
N PHE A 82 8.89 3.84 16.11
CA PHE A 82 7.55 3.68 15.55
C PHE A 82 6.78 2.57 16.26
N ASP A 83 5.48 2.75 16.37
CA ASP A 83 4.60 1.69 16.84
C ASP A 83 4.63 0.51 15.84
N PRO A 84 4.60 -0.75 16.33
CA PRO A 84 4.53 -1.92 15.47
C PRO A 84 3.27 -1.89 14.60
N PHE A 85 3.41 -2.28 13.33
CA PHE A 85 2.27 -2.41 12.43
C PHE A 85 1.49 -3.68 12.72
N ASP A 86 0.19 -3.56 13.00
CA ASP A 86 -0.70 -4.71 13.17
C ASP A 86 -1.26 -5.18 11.83
N ARG A 87 -0.69 -6.25 11.30
CA ARG A 87 -1.09 -6.84 10.00
C ARG A 87 -2.46 -7.51 9.99
N LEU A 88 -3.05 -7.75 11.17
CA LEU A 88 -4.34 -8.43 11.29
C LEU A 88 -5.50 -7.48 11.55
N ALA A 89 -5.24 -6.27 12.04
CA ALA A 89 -6.26 -5.27 12.35
C ALA A 89 -7.19 -4.98 11.15
N GLN A 90 -6.65 -4.96 9.94
CA GLN A 90 -7.42 -4.71 8.71
C GLN A 90 -8.62 -5.65 8.53
N PHE A 91 -8.51 -6.91 8.94
CA PHE A 91 -9.60 -7.89 8.78
C PHE A 91 -10.78 -7.56 9.71
N GLN A 92 -10.50 -7.14 10.93
CA GLN A 92 -11.53 -6.70 11.87
C GLN A 92 -12.14 -5.35 11.44
N GLU A 93 -11.32 -4.41 11.01
CA GLU A 93 -11.73 -3.08 10.56
C GLU A 93 -12.59 -3.12 9.29
N SER A 94 -12.40 -4.12 8.43
CA SER A 94 -13.13 -4.31 7.19
C SER A 94 -14.38 -5.20 7.33
N GLN A 95 -14.58 -5.83 8.50
CA GLN A 95 -15.68 -6.76 8.73
C GLN A 95 -17.04 -6.06 8.55
N GLY A 96 -17.94 -6.69 7.79
CA GLY A 96 -19.30 -6.20 7.55
C GLY A 96 -19.40 -5.00 6.61
N ARG A 97 -18.29 -4.59 5.98
CA ARG A 97 -18.26 -3.45 5.05
C ARG A 97 -18.37 -3.89 3.60
N SER A 98 -18.89 -3.01 2.74
CA SER A 98 -18.84 -3.21 1.30
C SER A 98 -17.51 -2.71 0.71
N LEU A 99 -17.18 -3.17 -0.50
CA LEU A 99 -16.00 -2.67 -1.22
C LEU A 99 -16.10 -1.16 -1.48
N GLU A 100 -17.28 -0.68 -1.85
CA GLU A 100 -17.53 0.74 -2.13
C GLU A 100 -17.22 1.60 -0.92
N GLN A 101 -17.65 1.16 0.27
CA GLN A 101 -17.33 1.84 1.53
C GLN A 101 -15.84 1.89 1.81
N LEU A 102 -15.10 0.80 1.49
CA LEU A 102 -13.65 0.80 1.65
C LEU A 102 -12.97 1.73 0.65
N LEU A 103 -13.38 1.72 -0.63
CA LEU A 103 -12.82 2.60 -1.66
C LEU A 103 -13.03 4.08 -1.32
N GLU A 104 -14.22 4.45 -0.86
CA GLU A 104 -14.54 5.81 -0.43
C GLU A 104 -13.71 6.25 0.77
N GLU A 105 -13.59 5.38 1.77
CA GLU A 105 -12.78 5.67 2.94
C GLU A 105 -11.29 5.81 2.60
N PHE A 106 -10.73 4.90 1.79
CA PHE A 106 -9.36 5.01 1.35
C PHE A 106 -9.10 6.35 0.64
N ALA A 107 -10.00 6.75 -0.27
CA ALA A 107 -9.90 8.03 -0.97
C ALA A 107 -9.98 9.23 -0.02
N GLN A 108 -10.82 9.16 1.02
CA GLN A 108 -10.95 10.22 2.02
C GLN A 108 -9.69 10.33 2.88
N LEU A 109 -9.19 9.21 3.42
CA LEU A 109 -7.99 9.17 4.24
C LEU A 109 -6.77 9.67 3.46
N ARG A 110 -6.59 9.20 2.22
CA ARG A 110 -5.49 9.65 1.35
C ARG A 110 -5.54 11.15 1.10
N ARG A 111 -6.69 11.72 0.77
CA ARG A 111 -6.83 13.18 0.60
C ARG A 111 -6.45 13.93 1.88
N GLY A 112 -6.93 13.49 3.03
CA GLY A 112 -6.61 14.09 4.32
C GLY A 112 -5.12 14.03 4.64
N ASN A 113 -4.49 12.87 4.44
CA ASN A 113 -3.08 12.67 4.71
C ASN A 113 -2.18 13.48 3.75
N LEU A 114 -2.53 13.55 2.46
CA LEU A 114 -1.78 14.39 1.52
C LEU A 114 -1.93 15.88 1.83
N ALA A 115 -3.11 16.34 2.22
CA ALA A 115 -3.30 17.72 2.69
C ALA A 115 -2.48 18.02 3.95
N ALA A 116 -2.47 17.08 4.92
CA ALA A 116 -1.65 17.21 6.11
C ALA A 116 -0.14 17.22 5.79
N LEU A 117 0.31 16.37 4.86
CA LEU A 117 1.69 16.33 4.39
C LEU A 117 2.11 17.66 3.74
N GLN A 118 1.24 18.23 2.88
CA GLN A 118 1.48 19.53 2.25
C GLN A 118 1.56 20.67 3.29
N ALA A 119 0.70 20.64 4.31
CA ALA A 119 0.69 21.65 5.37
C ALA A 119 1.97 21.66 6.22
N LEU A 120 2.73 20.55 6.24
CA LEU A 120 4.04 20.49 6.92
C LEU A 120 5.10 21.37 6.24
N ASN A 121 4.91 21.79 5.00
CA ASN A 121 5.85 22.62 4.22
C ASN A 121 7.30 22.14 4.35
N LEU A 122 7.53 20.83 4.14
CA LEU A 122 8.81 20.18 4.37
C LEU A 122 9.91 20.75 3.47
N GLN A 123 10.98 21.23 4.10
CA GLN A 123 12.18 21.69 3.42
C GLN A 123 13.13 20.50 3.16
N PRO A 124 14.07 20.61 2.19
CA PRO A 124 15.01 19.53 1.86
C PRO A 124 15.77 18.98 3.08
N GLU A 125 16.17 19.87 4.00
CA GLU A 125 16.89 19.50 5.22
C GLU A 125 16.01 18.67 6.16
N THR A 126 14.70 18.96 6.20
CA THR A 126 13.73 18.23 7.01
C THR A 126 13.59 16.77 6.54
N LEU A 127 13.71 16.52 5.25
CA LEU A 127 13.63 15.18 4.66
C LEU A 127 14.77 14.24 5.12
N THR A 128 15.88 14.82 5.61
CA THR A 128 17.01 14.05 6.16
C THR A 128 16.82 13.66 7.63
N ARG A 129 15.79 14.18 8.31
CA ARG A 129 15.51 13.86 9.72
C ARG A 129 15.30 12.36 9.89
N ARG A 130 15.82 11.85 10.99
CA ARG A 130 15.92 10.43 11.28
C ARG A 130 14.86 10.01 12.30
N GLY A 131 14.36 8.79 12.16
CA GLY A 131 13.51 8.10 13.11
C GLY A 131 13.98 6.67 13.30
N LYS A 132 13.32 5.92 14.16
CA LYS A 132 13.69 4.53 14.49
C LYS A 132 12.55 3.57 14.17
N HIS A 133 12.74 2.74 13.14
CA HIS A 133 11.83 1.65 12.82
C HIS A 133 12.14 0.43 13.72
N PRO A 134 11.14 -0.24 14.31
CA PRO A 134 11.37 -1.32 15.29
C PRO A 134 12.17 -2.50 14.73
N ALA A 135 12.02 -2.82 13.43
CA ALA A 135 12.72 -3.94 12.81
C ALA A 135 13.88 -3.52 11.90
N LEU A 136 13.84 -2.32 11.27
CA LEU A 136 14.83 -1.89 10.28
C LEU A 136 15.89 -0.93 10.86
N GLY A 137 15.76 -0.52 12.12
CA GLY A 137 16.67 0.44 12.72
C GLY A 137 16.41 1.88 12.26
N VAL A 138 17.49 2.64 12.03
CA VAL A 138 17.39 4.05 11.67
C VAL A 138 16.93 4.23 10.23
N VAL A 139 15.93 5.09 10.04
CA VAL A 139 15.38 5.47 8.72
C VAL A 139 15.24 6.98 8.65
N THR A 140 15.17 7.54 7.43
CA THR A 140 14.93 8.99 7.23
C THR A 140 13.48 9.27 6.82
N LEU A 141 13.05 10.52 6.98
CA LEU A 141 11.73 10.96 6.52
C LEU A 141 11.57 10.77 5.01
N SER A 142 12.59 11.07 4.20
CA SER A 142 12.55 10.82 2.76
C SER A 142 12.38 9.33 2.43
N GLN A 143 13.02 8.43 3.16
CA GLN A 143 12.84 6.99 2.98
C GLN A 143 11.43 6.55 3.33
N LEU A 144 10.84 7.07 4.41
CA LEU A 144 9.45 6.77 4.77
C LEU A 144 8.48 7.21 3.66
N LEU A 145 8.63 8.42 3.14
CA LEU A 145 7.74 8.96 2.10
C LEU A 145 7.95 8.26 0.74
N ALA A 146 9.17 7.88 0.41
CA ALA A 146 9.46 7.04 -0.74
C ALA A 146 8.81 5.65 -0.60
N THR A 147 8.88 5.07 0.61
CA THR A 147 8.25 3.78 0.92
C THR A 147 6.74 3.84 0.76
N TRP A 148 6.08 4.91 1.20
CA TRP A 148 4.65 5.10 0.98
C TRP A 148 4.27 4.97 -0.49
N THR A 149 5.02 5.63 -1.38
CA THR A 149 4.78 5.56 -2.83
C THR A 149 4.99 4.15 -3.38
N LEU A 150 6.09 3.50 -3.01
CA LEU A 150 6.39 2.15 -3.48
C LEU A 150 5.46 1.08 -2.88
N HIS A 151 4.92 1.33 -1.69
CA HIS A 151 3.92 0.49 -1.06
C HIS A 151 2.63 0.47 -1.88
N ASP A 152 2.14 1.62 -2.33
CA ASP A 152 1.00 1.69 -3.25
C ASP A 152 1.25 0.87 -4.52
N LEU A 153 2.39 1.07 -5.16
CA LEU A 153 2.75 0.35 -6.39
C LEU A 153 2.89 -1.17 -6.14
N THR A 154 3.42 -1.56 -4.97
CA THR A 154 3.50 -2.96 -4.56
C THR A 154 2.12 -3.59 -4.47
N HIS A 155 1.16 -2.89 -3.85
CA HIS A 155 -0.19 -3.41 -3.69
C HIS A 155 -1.03 -3.33 -4.98
N LEU A 156 -0.80 -2.38 -5.86
CA LEU A 156 -1.37 -2.40 -7.21
C LEU A 156 -0.86 -3.60 -8.02
N HIS A 157 0.43 -3.93 -7.92
CA HIS A 157 0.99 -5.13 -8.53
C HIS A 157 0.38 -6.40 -7.91
N GLN A 158 0.28 -6.48 -6.58
CA GLN A 158 -0.37 -7.59 -5.88
C GLN A 158 -1.82 -7.77 -6.34
N LEU A 159 -2.57 -6.67 -6.43
CA LEU A 159 -3.95 -6.65 -6.89
C LEU A 159 -4.08 -7.24 -8.30
N SER A 160 -3.25 -6.77 -9.24
CA SER A 160 -3.24 -7.29 -10.62
C SER A 160 -2.96 -8.79 -10.66
N ARG A 161 -2.05 -9.27 -9.82
CA ARG A 161 -1.69 -10.69 -9.73
C ARG A 161 -2.84 -11.53 -9.16
N VAL A 162 -3.42 -11.10 -8.05
CA VAL A 162 -4.55 -11.77 -7.40
C VAL A 162 -5.75 -11.87 -8.34
N MET A 163 -6.07 -10.81 -9.07
CA MET A 163 -7.14 -10.83 -10.06
C MET A 163 -6.82 -11.78 -11.22
N ALA A 164 -5.61 -11.70 -11.78
CA ALA A 164 -5.21 -12.60 -12.88
C ALA A 164 -5.25 -14.09 -12.48
N HIS A 165 -4.98 -14.38 -11.20
CA HIS A 165 -5.05 -15.74 -10.67
C HIS A 165 -6.41 -16.40 -10.84
N GLN A 166 -7.52 -15.63 -10.82
CA GLN A 166 -8.88 -16.15 -10.92
C GLN A 166 -9.13 -16.87 -12.27
N TYR A 167 -8.39 -16.48 -13.33
CA TYR A 167 -8.53 -17.09 -14.66
C TYR A 167 -7.27 -17.84 -15.12
N ARG A 168 -6.34 -18.13 -14.20
CA ARG A 168 -5.05 -18.77 -14.52
C ARG A 168 -5.19 -20.09 -15.30
N ASP A 169 -6.23 -20.89 -14.98
CA ASP A 169 -6.46 -22.18 -15.64
C ASP A 169 -7.30 -22.01 -16.92
N ALA A 170 -8.18 -21.00 -16.94
CA ALA A 170 -9.04 -20.72 -18.09
C ALA A 170 -8.27 -20.18 -19.31
N VAL A 171 -7.10 -19.54 -19.10
CA VAL A 171 -6.28 -19.02 -20.20
C VAL A 171 -5.54 -20.10 -20.98
N GLY A 172 -5.47 -21.33 -20.46
CA GLY A 172 -4.81 -22.46 -21.14
C GLY A 172 -3.38 -22.15 -21.59
N PRO A 173 -3.00 -22.50 -22.85
CA PRO A 173 -1.65 -22.30 -23.36
C PRO A 173 -1.17 -20.84 -23.37
N TRP A 174 -2.08 -19.86 -23.41
CA TRP A 174 -1.73 -18.44 -23.39
C TRP A 174 -1.01 -18.02 -22.13
N SER A 175 -1.09 -18.80 -21.05
CA SER A 175 -0.33 -18.58 -19.80
C SER A 175 1.19 -18.40 -20.04
N ALA A 176 1.73 -18.98 -21.12
CA ALA A 176 3.13 -18.84 -21.51
C ALA A 176 3.54 -17.39 -21.78
N TYR A 177 2.61 -16.52 -22.20
CA TYR A 177 2.85 -15.12 -22.56
C TYR A 177 2.39 -14.12 -21.51
N LEU A 178 1.71 -14.56 -20.44
CA LEU A 178 1.12 -13.69 -19.42
C LEU A 178 2.08 -13.54 -18.23
N GLY A 179 2.89 -12.47 -18.25
CA GLY A 179 3.89 -12.20 -17.23
C GLY A 179 3.29 -12.06 -15.81
N VAL A 180 2.06 -11.56 -15.70
CA VAL A 180 1.33 -11.41 -14.42
C VAL A 180 1.14 -12.74 -13.68
N LEU A 181 1.04 -13.87 -14.40
CA LEU A 181 0.93 -15.20 -13.81
C LEU A 181 2.26 -15.79 -13.35
N LYS A 182 3.37 -15.15 -13.71
CA LYS A 182 4.74 -15.59 -13.37
C LYS A 182 5.37 -14.72 -12.27
N CYS A 183 4.72 -13.63 -11.89
CA CYS A 183 5.21 -12.75 -10.86
C CYS A 183 5.09 -13.40 -9.48
N THR A 184 6.11 -13.17 -8.66
CA THR A 184 6.12 -13.49 -7.24
C THR A 184 6.15 -12.18 -6.44
N GLY A 185 5.72 -12.20 -5.19
CA GLY A 185 5.72 -11.01 -4.34
C GLY A 185 4.82 -11.22 -3.13
N HIS A 186 4.45 -10.14 -2.47
CA HIS A 186 3.56 -10.19 -1.31
C HIS A 186 2.25 -10.89 -1.64
N SER A 187 1.91 -11.89 -0.85
CA SER A 187 0.64 -12.63 -0.93
C SER A 187 -0.20 -12.41 0.34
N SER A 188 0.43 -11.92 1.39
CA SER A 188 -0.18 -11.65 2.70
C SER A 188 0.65 -10.62 3.48
#